data_14e2d46091ae998ba9fef40a680639f4
#
_entry.id   14e2d46091ae998ba9fef40a680639f4
#
_cell.length_a   1.000
_cell.length_b   1.000
_cell.length_c   1.000
_cell.angle_alpha   90.00
_cell.angle_beta   90.00
_cell.angle_gamma   90.00
#
_symmetry.space_group_name_H-M   'P 1'
#
loop_
_entity.id
_entity.type
_entity.pdbx_description
1 polymer ?
#
loop_
_entity_poly.entity_id
_entity_poly.type
_entity_poly.pdbx_seq_one_letter_code
_entity_poly.pdbx_strand_id
1 'polypeptide(L)'
;MSASAKRNLGQFFTRDSVWMHPHIRAHLIELSQRYSMCVDPFAGDGHLLDAVAEFGFTPIGHDLDPTICRNNGWGAPNDSIRNVIAHDGAFVLTNPPYLAKNSAKRLDSPMVEYFRDSAVLAAGSGRTIVLDDLFKLAIERTIAHYNDSVWIVPESVVQDLDRLPHWRKRLHSVTILEQNPFTDTEHPVCVLVFTTNNPEGSIWKNDEHLGTYDQLQEVHNAITASPTSALNMRFNAPTGSLGYRAVDGTKSDGSMRIKFCPAQDLDYDRGNIKVSSRHITYIETSLSPKELVPVIFEANRRIEAYRSATSDVFLTAFMGNTKDGVRRRRLDYKLARRMFNLAYMAIKNRSNRLH
;
A
#
# COMPACT_ATOMS: atom_id res chain seq x y z
N MET A 1 5.60 26.96 4.64
CA MET A 1 4.93 26.28 5.79
C MET A 1 5.94 25.55 6.66
N SER A 2 5.70 25.46 7.98
CA SER A 2 6.53 24.61 8.86
C SER A 2 6.28 23.12 8.59
N ALA A 3 7.26 22.25 8.90
CA ALA A 3 7.11 20.80 8.76
C ALA A 3 5.89 20.25 9.54
N SER A 4 5.53 20.87 10.67
CA SER A 4 4.34 20.53 11.45
C SER A 4 3.04 20.87 10.70
N ALA A 5 2.97 22.01 10.02
CA ALA A 5 1.79 22.42 9.25
C ALA A 5 1.58 21.52 8.04
N LYS A 6 2.65 21.17 7.31
CA LYS A 6 2.58 20.21 6.19
C LYS A 6 2.04 18.84 6.63
N ARG A 7 2.51 18.33 7.77
CA ARG A 7 2.08 17.06 8.33
C ARG A 7 0.60 17.06 8.70
N ASN A 8 0.07 18.18 9.19
CA ASN A 8 -1.35 18.32 9.55
C ASN A 8 -2.28 18.32 8.33
N LEU A 9 -1.77 18.69 7.16
CA LEU A 9 -2.51 18.73 5.90
C LEU A 9 -2.21 17.51 5.01
N GLY A 10 -1.23 16.68 5.37
CA GLY A 10 -0.82 15.51 4.58
C GLY A 10 -0.06 15.86 3.30
N GLN A 11 0.58 17.03 3.24
CA GLN A 11 1.28 17.53 2.05
C GLN A 11 2.71 17.01 1.96
N PHE A 12 3.04 16.36 0.84
CA PHE A 12 4.39 15.88 0.48
C PHE A 12 4.69 16.28 -0.96
N PHE A 13 5.86 16.86 -1.20
CA PHE A 13 6.23 17.35 -2.53
C PHE A 13 7.11 16.35 -3.26
N THR A 14 6.69 15.92 -4.44
CA THR A 14 7.49 15.10 -5.35
C THR A 14 8.54 15.98 -6.01
N ARG A 15 9.81 15.78 -5.70
CA ARG A 15 10.93 16.60 -6.22
C ARG A 15 11.87 15.84 -7.13
N ASP A 16 11.77 14.52 -7.13
CA ASP A 16 12.64 13.65 -7.89
C ASP A 16 11.85 12.90 -8.97
N SER A 17 12.46 12.68 -10.11
CA SER A 17 11.88 11.94 -11.25
C SER A 17 12.06 10.42 -11.14
N VAL A 18 12.56 9.90 -10.02
CA VAL A 18 12.76 8.45 -9.80
C VAL A 18 11.48 7.61 -9.95
N TRP A 19 10.32 8.23 -9.91
CA TRP A 19 9.04 7.59 -10.18
C TRP A 19 8.79 7.32 -11.68
N MET A 20 9.53 8.02 -12.60
CA MET A 20 9.32 7.97 -14.04
C MET A 20 10.10 6.81 -14.69
N HIS A 21 9.73 5.59 -14.35
CA HIS A 21 10.28 4.38 -14.93
C HIS A 21 9.96 4.25 -16.43
N PRO A 22 10.73 3.49 -17.23
CA PRO A 22 10.58 3.39 -18.69
C PRO A 22 9.16 3.08 -19.16
N HIS A 23 8.45 2.16 -18.50
CA HIS A 23 7.06 1.81 -18.84
C HIS A 23 6.08 2.94 -18.50
N ILE A 24 6.32 3.71 -17.41
CA ILE A 24 5.52 4.90 -17.08
C ILE A 24 5.77 5.98 -18.12
N ARG A 25 7.03 6.19 -18.51
CA ARG A 25 7.40 7.12 -19.57
C ARG A 25 6.74 6.76 -20.92
N ALA A 26 6.74 5.48 -21.28
CA ALA A 26 6.06 4.99 -22.48
C ALA A 26 4.55 5.29 -22.44
N HIS A 27 3.91 5.06 -21.29
CA HIS A 27 2.50 5.38 -21.09
C HIS A 27 2.22 6.90 -21.21
N LEU A 28 3.08 7.77 -20.67
CA LEU A 28 2.96 9.23 -20.83
C LEU A 28 3.09 9.65 -22.31
N ILE A 29 3.94 8.99 -23.09
CA ILE A 29 4.04 9.19 -24.55
C ILE A 29 2.72 8.80 -25.23
N GLU A 30 2.10 7.68 -24.86
CA GLU A 30 0.79 7.29 -25.39
C GLU A 30 -0.30 8.30 -25.00
N LEU A 31 -0.28 8.80 -23.76
CA LEU A 31 -1.22 9.84 -23.32
C LEU A 31 -1.04 11.13 -24.13
N SER A 32 0.18 11.53 -24.50
CA SER A 32 0.42 12.74 -25.31
C SER A 32 -0.17 12.68 -26.73
N GLN A 33 -0.45 11.47 -27.22
CA GLN A 33 -1.16 11.29 -28.50
C GLN A 33 -2.68 11.48 -28.38
N ARG A 34 -3.23 11.41 -27.15
CA ARG A 34 -4.68 11.49 -26.89
C ARG A 34 -5.10 12.78 -26.20
N TYR A 35 -4.20 13.36 -25.43
CA TYR A 35 -4.46 14.53 -24.59
C TYR A 35 -3.47 15.64 -24.88
N SER A 36 -3.95 16.88 -24.92
CA SER A 36 -3.11 18.08 -25.01
C SER A 36 -2.84 18.72 -23.65
N MET A 37 -3.57 18.34 -22.61
CA MET A 37 -3.50 18.94 -21.28
C MET A 37 -3.24 17.89 -20.21
N CYS A 38 -2.45 18.27 -19.20
CA CYS A 38 -2.20 17.51 -18.00
C CYS A 38 -2.65 18.32 -16.78
N VAL A 39 -3.53 17.75 -15.96
CA VAL A 39 -4.11 18.41 -14.78
C VAL A 39 -3.52 17.80 -13.52
N ASP A 40 -3.03 18.66 -12.62
CA ASP A 40 -2.73 18.27 -11.23
C ASP A 40 -3.71 18.96 -10.29
N PRO A 41 -4.71 18.24 -9.74
CA PRO A 41 -5.69 18.80 -8.81
C PRO A 41 -5.11 19.20 -7.45
N PHE A 42 -3.85 18.83 -7.15
CA PHE A 42 -3.13 19.09 -5.88
C PHE A 42 -1.71 19.59 -6.18
N ALA A 43 -1.60 20.55 -7.11
CA ALA A 43 -0.38 20.88 -7.83
C ALA A 43 0.78 21.37 -6.96
N GLY A 44 0.50 21.95 -5.80
CA GLY A 44 1.57 22.52 -4.98
C GLY A 44 2.45 23.48 -5.78
N ASP A 45 3.78 23.25 -5.72
CA ASP A 45 4.77 24.05 -6.45
C ASP A 45 4.89 23.66 -7.95
N GLY A 46 4.09 22.71 -8.47
CA GLY A 46 4.03 22.35 -9.90
C GLY A 46 5.07 21.32 -10.36
N HIS A 47 5.86 20.74 -9.47
CA HIS A 47 6.97 19.86 -9.85
C HIS A 47 6.57 18.64 -10.73
N LEU A 48 5.37 18.08 -10.53
CA LEU A 48 4.89 16.98 -11.38
C LEU A 48 4.55 17.47 -12.78
N LEU A 49 3.94 18.63 -12.91
CA LEU A 49 3.62 19.25 -14.18
C LEU A 49 4.89 19.62 -14.95
N ASP A 50 5.90 20.15 -14.25
CA ASP A 50 7.21 20.44 -14.83
C ASP A 50 7.91 19.17 -15.34
N ALA A 51 7.82 18.07 -14.58
CA ALA A 51 8.44 16.79 -14.95
C ALA A 51 7.86 16.18 -16.23
N VAL A 52 6.64 16.55 -16.64
CA VAL A 52 5.99 16.06 -17.88
C VAL A 52 5.93 17.08 -18.98
N ALA A 53 6.51 18.27 -18.81
CA ALA A 53 6.56 19.32 -19.81
C ALA A 53 7.24 18.85 -21.12
N GLU A 54 8.22 17.96 -21.03
CA GLU A 54 8.92 17.36 -22.19
C GLU A 54 8.01 16.58 -23.14
N PHE A 55 6.85 16.10 -22.68
CA PHE A 55 5.86 15.39 -23.52
C PHE A 55 4.91 16.33 -24.25
N GLY A 56 5.04 17.64 -24.08
CA GLY A 56 4.27 18.66 -24.80
C GLY A 56 2.87 18.95 -24.24
N PHE A 57 2.56 18.49 -23.03
CA PHE A 57 1.29 18.81 -22.37
C PHE A 57 1.22 20.27 -21.93
N THR A 58 0.03 20.87 -22.06
CA THR A 58 -0.28 22.14 -21.40
C THR A 58 -0.59 21.86 -19.93
N PRO A 59 0.18 22.41 -18.97
CA PRO A 59 -0.03 22.16 -17.56
C PRO A 59 -1.22 22.96 -17.01
N ILE A 60 -2.04 22.28 -16.17
CA ILE A 60 -3.13 22.91 -15.43
C ILE A 60 -2.98 22.48 -13.96
N GLY A 61 -2.72 23.45 -13.08
CA GLY A 61 -2.61 23.20 -11.64
C GLY A 61 -3.82 23.74 -10.87
N HIS A 62 -4.24 23.00 -9.85
CA HIS A 62 -5.16 23.48 -8.81
C HIS A 62 -4.54 23.25 -7.43
N ASP A 63 -4.79 24.13 -6.50
CA ASP A 63 -4.37 23.98 -5.11
C ASP A 63 -5.38 24.67 -4.17
N LEU A 64 -5.39 24.24 -2.91
CA LEU A 64 -6.23 24.84 -1.87
C LEU A 64 -5.59 26.11 -1.29
N ASP A 65 -4.26 26.21 -1.30
CA ASP A 65 -3.51 27.33 -0.71
C ASP A 65 -3.49 28.54 -1.67
N PRO A 66 -4.10 29.68 -1.28
CA PRO A 66 -4.13 30.87 -2.13
C PRO A 66 -2.75 31.47 -2.40
N THR A 67 -1.75 31.18 -1.56
CA THR A 67 -0.38 31.65 -1.77
C THR A 67 0.31 30.83 -2.85
N ILE A 68 0.14 29.51 -2.82
CA ILE A 68 0.61 28.59 -3.86
C ILE A 68 -0.02 28.94 -5.20
N CYS A 69 -1.33 29.14 -5.23
CA CYS A 69 -2.04 29.51 -6.46
C CYS A 69 -1.49 30.79 -7.08
N ARG A 70 -1.28 31.84 -6.28
CA ARG A 70 -0.73 33.13 -6.77
C ARG A 70 0.71 32.99 -7.28
N ASN A 71 1.56 32.23 -6.56
CA ASN A 71 2.97 32.11 -6.91
C ASN A 71 3.17 31.35 -8.23
N ASN A 72 2.30 30.39 -8.51
CA ASN A 72 2.43 29.49 -9.67
C ASN A 72 1.41 29.77 -10.78
N GLY A 73 0.50 30.72 -10.60
CA GLY A 73 -0.51 31.06 -11.61
C GLY A 73 -1.64 30.03 -11.76
N TRP A 74 -1.93 29.25 -10.70
CA TRP A 74 -2.98 28.22 -10.72
C TRP A 74 -4.42 28.77 -10.68
N GLY A 75 -4.60 30.08 -10.79
CA GLY A 75 -5.92 30.70 -10.72
C GLY A 75 -6.47 30.83 -9.30
N ALA A 76 -7.78 30.71 -9.12
CA ALA A 76 -8.42 30.76 -7.80
C ALA A 76 -8.17 29.49 -7.01
N PRO A 77 -8.02 29.58 -5.66
CA PRO A 77 -7.90 28.41 -4.81
C PRO A 77 -9.09 27.44 -4.99
N ASN A 78 -8.80 26.15 -5.06
CA ASN A 78 -9.81 25.11 -5.20
C ASN A 78 -9.56 23.93 -4.26
N ASP A 79 -10.61 23.50 -3.59
CA ASP A 79 -10.62 22.26 -2.82
C ASP A 79 -10.97 21.08 -3.75
N SER A 80 -9.99 20.49 -4.37
CA SER A 80 -10.17 19.42 -5.35
C SER A 80 -10.67 18.10 -4.77
N ILE A 81 -10.68 17.92 -3.45
CA ILE A 81 -11.40 16.80 -2.81
C ILE A 81 -12.91 17.05 -2.79
N ARG A 82 -13.36 18.28 -2.60
CA ARG A 82 -14.78 18.61 -2.52
C ARG A 82 -15.37 19.03 -3.87
N ASN A 83 -14.55 19.65 -4.70
CA ASN A 83 -14.96 20.21 -5.98
C ASN A 83 -13.93 19.86 -7.06
N VAL A 84 -14.15 18.76 -7.77
CA VAL A 84 -13.33 18.38 -8.91
C VAL A 84 -13.67 19.26 -10.11
N ILE A 85 -12.69 20.04 -10.56
CA ILE A 85 -12.83 20.82 -11.80
C ILE A 85 -12.41 19.89 -12.96
N ALA A 86 -13.39 19.52 -13.81
CA ALA A 86 -13.13 18.70 -14.98
C ALA A 86 -12.63 19.57 -16.15
N HIS A 87 -11.65 19.06 -16.89
CA HIS A 87 -11.11 19.68 -18.09
C HIS A 87 -11.23 18.71 -19.27
N ASP A 88 -12.02 19.06 -20.26
CA ASP A 88 -12.19 18.24 -21.47
C ASP A 88 -10.86 18.13 -22.23
N GLY A 89 -10.52 16.92 -22.69
CA GLY A 89 -9.26 16.69 -23.39
C GLY A 89 -8.02 16.68 -22.51
N ALA A 90 -8.18 16.46 -21.20
CA ALA A 90 -7.10 16.34 -20.23
C ALA A 90 -7.07 14.98 -19.56
N PHE A 91 -5.89 14.59 -19.05
CA PHE A 91 -5.71 13.52 -18.09
C PHE A 91 -5.16 14.09 -16.77
N VAL A 92 -5.21 13.29 -15.71
CA VAL A 92 -4.70 13.69 -14.39
C VAL A 92 -3.33 13.06 -14.12
N LEU A 93 -2.39 13.87 -13.64
CA LEU A 93 -1.14 13.43 -13.02
C LEU A 93 -1.00 14.14 -11.67
N THR A 94 -0.95 13.40 -10.57
CA THR A 94 -1.02 14.04 -9.27
C THR A 94 -0.40 13.24 -8.14
N ASN A 95 0.01 13.96 -7.10
CA ASN A 95 0.38 13.47 -5.78
C ASN A 95 -0.57 14.09 -4.75
N PRO A 96 -1.69 13.41 -4.41
CA PRO A 96 -2.71 13.96 -3.50
C PRO A 96 -2.21 13.98 -2.04
N PRO A 97 -2.90 14.68 -1.12
CA PRO A 97 -2.53 14.68 0.29
C PRO A 97 -2.72 13.31 0.96
N TYR A 98 -1.75 12.88 1.81
CA TYR A 98 -1.77 11.63 2.58
C TYR A 98 -2.06 11.89 4.04
N LEU A 99 -3.26 11.67 4.48
CA LEU A 99 -3.61 11.78 5.90
C LEU A 99 -4.73 10.80 6.25
N ALA A 100 -4.37 9.76 6.98
CA ALA A 100 -5.34 8.78 7.45
C ALA A 100 -6.30 9.39 8.48
N LYS A 101 -7.58 9.01 8.43
CA LYS A 101 -8.66 9.47 9.31
C LYS A 101 -8.30 9.44 10.80
N ASN A 102 -7.66 8.33 11.24
CA ASN A 102 -7.23 8.19 12.64
C ASN A 102 -6.07 9.13 13.00
N SER A 103 -5.19 9.42 12.05
CA SER A 103 -4.11 10.40 12.23
C SER A 103 -4.66 11.83 12.25
N ALA A 104 -5.59 12.16 11.37
CA ALA A 104 -6.28 13.43 11.36
C ALA A 104 -6.95 13.72 12.70
N LYS A 105 -7.68 12.73 13.25
CA LYS A 105 -8.30 12.83 14.59
C LYS A 105 -7.28 13.05 15.71
N ARG A 106 -6.16 12.30 15.70
CA ARG A 106 -5.11 12.41 16.72
C ARG A 106 -4.39 13.76 16.69
N LEU A 107 -4.26 14.35 15.48
CA LEU A 107 -3.60 15.63 15.25
C LEU A 107 -4.56 16.83 15.39
N ASP A 108 -5.82 16.58 15.69
CA ASP A 108 -6.89 17.59 15.68
C ASP A 108 -6.90 18.41 14.38
N SER A 109 -6.68 17.72 13.26
CA SER A 109 -6.60 18.32 11.95
C SER A 109 -7.98 18.71 11.42
N PRO A 110 -8.16 19.87 10.79
CA PRO A 110 -9.41 20.25 10.12
C PRO A 110 -9.80 19.29 9.00
N MET A 111 -8.86 18.48 8.49
CA MET A 111 -9.09 17.46 7.46
C MET A 111 -10.02 16.32 7.94
N VAL A 112 -10.32 16.20 9.24
CA VAL A 112 -11.30 15.23 9.77
C VAL A 112 -12.68 15.37 9.09
N GLU A 113 -13.05 16.59 8.73
CA GLU A 113 -14.34 16.91 8.10
C GLU A 113 -14.54 16.21 6.75
N TYR A 114 -13.47 15.96 5.99
CA TYR A 114 -13.54 15.26 4.69
C TYR A 114 -14.01 13.81 4.81
N PHE A 115 -13.89 13.21 6.01
CA PHE A 115 -14.28 11.83 6.25
C PHE A 115 -15.73 11.66 6.70
N ARG A 116 -16.54 12.72 6.76
CA ARG A 116 -17.98 12.61 7.05
C ARG A 116 -18.70 11.84 5.95
N ASP A 117 -18.37 12.14 4.67
CA ASP A 117 -18.97 11.54 3.48
C ASP A 117 -17.97 10.61 2.78
N SER A 118 -17.28 9.77 3.55
CA SER A 118 -16.23 8.85 3.07
C SER A 118 -16.74 7.45 2.73
N ALA A 119 -18.04 7.22 2.83
CA ALA A 119 -18.66 5.93 2.53
C ALA A 119 -18.99 5.83 1.04
N VAL A 120 -18.47 4.80 0.39
CA VAL A 120 -18.75 4.50 -1.02
C VAL A 120 -19.36 3.12 -1.16
N LEU A 121 -20.30 2.97 -2.08
CA LEU A 121 -20.90 1.68 -2.39
C LEU A 121 -19.96 0.92 -3.34
N ALA A 122 -19.39 -0.18 -2.89
CA ALA A 122 -18.57 -1.03 -3.74
C ALA A 122 -19.45 -1.69 -4.81
N ALA A 123 -19.28 -1.25 -6.06
CA ALA A 123 -20.08 -1.72 -7.18
C ALA A 123 -20.06 -3.26 -7.30
N GLY A 124 -21.22 -3.87 -7.37
CA GLY A 124 -21.40 -5.31 -7.53
C GLY A 124 -21.35 -6.15 -6.24
N SER A 125 -20.99 -5.57 -5.08
CA SER A 125 -20.95 -6.29 -3.81
C SER A 125 -22.07 -5.93 -2.84
N GLY A 126 -22.78 -4.82 -3.06
CA GLY A 126 -23.77 -4.26 -2.13
C GLY A 126 -23.17 -3.78 -0.79
N ARG A 127 -21.85 -3.79 -0.66
CA ARG A 127 -21.16 -3.40 0.60
C ARG A 127 -20.77 -1.94 0.56
N THR A 128 -20.98 -1.25 1.67
CA THR A 128 -20.43 0.09 1.89
C THR A 128 -19.02 -0.01 2.42
N ILE A 129 -18.08 0.66 1.76
CA ILE A 129 -16.68 0.78 2.15
C ILE A 129 -16.43 2.20 2.61
N VAL A 130 -15.79 2.35 3.76
CA VAL A 130 -15.36 3.66 4.27
C VAL A 130 -13.94 3.91 3.79
N LEU A 131 -13.74 4.98 3.03
CA LEU A 131 -12.41 5.47 2.65
C LEU A 131 -11.80 6.18 3.86
N ASP A 132 -10.63 5.73 4.27
CA ASP A 132 -10.01 6.09 5.54
C ASP A 132 -8.71 6.89 5.40
N ASP A 133 -8.41 7.38 4.19
CA ASP A 133 -7.30 8.28 3.91
C ASP A 133 -7.69 9.32 2.86
N LEU A 134 -7.09 10.53 2.90
CA LEU A 134 -7.41 11.63 1.98
C LEU A 134 -7.11 11.27 0.53
N PHE A 135 -5.99 10.58 0.25
CA PHE A 135 -5.66 10.18 -1.13
C PHE A 135 -6.74 9.27 -1.73
N LYS A 136 -7.37 8.41 -0.91
CA LYS A 136 -8.47 7.56 -1.38
C LYS A 136 -9.70 8.35 -1.74
N LEU A 137 -10.02 9.39 -0.98
CA LEU A 137 -11.10 10.33 -1.30
C LEU A 137 -10.80 11.10 -2.58
N ALA A 138 -9.54 11.55 -2.75
CA ALA A 138 -9.09 12.23 -3.94
C ALA A 138 -9.24 11.34 -5.19
N ILE A 139 -8.76 10.09 -5.15
CA ILE A 139 -8.92 9.12 -6.23
C ILE A 139 -10.40 8.93 -6.56
N GLU A 140 -11.22 8.54 -5.57
CA GLU A 140 -12.63 8.20 -5.77
C GLU A 140 -13.40 9.30 -6.49
N ARG A 141 -13.16 10.54 -6.10
CA ARG A 141 -13.88 11.68 -6.67
C ARG A 141 -13.35 12.07 -8.03
N THR A 142 -12.04 12.04 -8.24
CA THR A 142 -11.42 12.48 -9.49
C THR A 142 -11.62 11.49 -10.62
N ILE A 143 -11.53 10.17 -10.37
CA ILE A 143 -11.69 9.17 -11.45
C ILE A 143 -13.08 9.15 -12.07
N ALA A 144 -14.09 9.72 -11.42
CA ALA A 144 -15.42 9.89 -12.00
C ALA A 144 -15.46 10.91 -13.16
N HIS A 145 -14.48 11.80 -13.22
CA HIS A 145 -14.43 12.93 -14.17
C HIS A 145 -13.38 12.75 -15.28
N TYR A 146 -12.43 11.82 -15.11
CA TYR A 146 -11.32 11.64 -16.04
C TYR A 146 -11.19 10.19 -16.48
N ASN A 147 -10.92 9.96 -17.76
CA ASN A 147 -10.74 8.63 -18.32
C ASN A 147 -9.38 8.02 -17.95
N ASP A 148 -8.35 8.85 -17.93
CA ASP A 148 -6.97 8.44 -17.64
C ASP A 148 -6.40 9.27 -16.49
N SER A 149 -5.66 8.61 -15.61
CA SER A 149 -5.02 9.28 -14.47
C SER A 149 -3.80 8.52 -13.96
N VAL A 150 -2.78 9.26 -13.54
CA VAL A 150 -1.51 8.79 -12.98
C VAL A 150 -1.36 9.39 -11.58
N TRP A 151 -1.15 8.55 -10.60
CA TRP A 151 -1.15 8.90 -9.18
C TRP A 151 0.14 8.47 -8.50
N ILE A 152 0.78 9.34 -7.74
CA ILE A 152 1.78 8.95 -6.76
C ILE A 152 1.07 8.84 -5.42
N VAL A 153 0.91 7.62 -4.90
CA VAL A 153 0.09 7.35 -3.71
C VAL A 153 0.76 6.32 -2.79
N PRO A 154 0.35 6.26 -1.51
CA PRO A 154 0.83 5.22 -0.60
C PRO A 154 0.64 3.81 -1.17
N GLU A 155 1.67 2.98 -1.07
CA GLU A 155 1.67 1.59 -1.57
C GLU A 155 0.51 0.75 -1.00
N SER A 156 -0.04 1.15 0.15
CA SER A 156 -1.22 0.51 0.75
C SER A 156 -2.46 0.49 -0.16
N VAL A 157 -2.52 1.32 -1.20
CA VAL A 157 -3.61 1.33 -2.20
C VAL A 157 -3.80 -0.02 -2.87
N VAL A 158 -2.74 -0.82 -3.01
CA VAL A 158 -2.81 -2.17 -3.60
C VAL A 158 -3.81 -3.06 -2.86
N GLN A 159 -3.90 -2.91 -1.54
CA GLN A 159 -4.84 -3.67 -0.70
C GLN A 159 -6.30 -3.19 -0.85
N ASP A 160 -6.52 -1.98 -1.34
CA ASP A 160 -7.85 -1.43 -1.58
C ASP A 160 -8.44 -1.88 -2.93
N LEU A 161 -7.61 -2.28 -3.89
CA LEU A 161 -8.06 -2.74 -5.22
C LEU A 161 -8.99 -3.96 -5.14
N ASP A 162 -8.77 -4.85 -4.17
CA ASP A 162 -9.70 -5.98 -3.91
C ASP A 162 -11.03 -5.51 -3.31
N ARG A 163 -11.01 -4.45 -2.52
CA ARG A 163 -12.18 -3.91 -1.82
C ARG A 163 -13.02 -2.98 -2.71
N LEU A 164 -12.40 -2.38 -3.73
CA LEU A 164 -12.98 -1.37 -4.62
C LEU A 164 -12.95 -1.88 -6.08
N PRO A 165 -13.90 -2.78 -6.46
CA PRO A 165 -13.90 -3.41 -7.80
C PRO A 165 -13.96 -2.42 -8.95
N HIS A 166 -14.54 -1.24 -8.77
CA HIS A 166 -14.59 -0.20 -9.79
C HIS A 166 -13.22 0.46 -10.04
N TRP A 167 -12.34 0.56 -9.01
CA TRP A 167 -10.94 0.95 -9.23
C TRP A 167 -10.19 -0.14 -9.99
N ARG A 168 -10.35 -1.42 -9.55
CA ARG A 168 -9.70 -2.55 -10.21
C ARG A 168 -10.05 -2.66 -11.69
N LYS A 169 -11.31 -2.42 -12.06
CA LYS A 169 -11.76 -2.41 -13.47
C LYS A 169 -11.10 -1.34 -14.33
N ARG A 170 -10.52 -0.33 -13.73
CA ARG A 170 -9.81 0.76 -14.40
C ARG A 170 -8.29 0.66 -14.25
N LEU A 171 -7.80 -0.33 -13.52
CA LEU A 171 -6.38 -0.47 -13.25
C LEU A 171 -5.60 -0.79 -14.52
N HIS A 172 -4.79 0.17 -14.98
CA HIS A 172 -3.79 -0.09 -16.01
C HIS A 172 -2.52 -0.67 -15.40
N SER A 173 -1.94 0.00 -14.40
CA SER A 173 -0.76 -0.51 -13.72
C SER A 173 -0.58 0.02 -12.29
N VAL A 174 0.20 -0.73 -11.50
CA VAL A 174 0.82 -0.26 -10.25
C VAL A 174 2.32 -0.47 -10.37
N THR A 175 3.11 0.56 -10.10
CA THR A 175 4.57 0.47 -10.00
C THR A 175 5.00 0.75 -8.56
N ILE A 176 5.45 -0.27 -7.85
CA ILE A 176 6.00 -0.16 -6.50
C ILE A 176 7.38 0.49 -6.61
N LEU A 177 7.59 1.60 -5.91
CA LEU A 177 8.85 2.33 -5.91
C LEU A 177 9.72 1.90 -4.72
N GLU A 178 10.91 1.35 -4.99
CA GLU A 178 11.89 1.07 -3.95
C GLU A 178 12.62 2.35 -3.49
N GLN A 179 12.88 3.28 -4.42
CA GLN A 179 13.37 4.61 -4.12
C GLN A 179 12.21 5.57 -3.87
N ASN A 180 12.36 6.41 -2.87
CA ASN A 180 11.33 7.36 -2.51
C ASN A 180 11.49 8.67 -3.31
N PRO A 181 10.45 9.16 -4.02
CA PRO A 181 10.50 10.40 -4.77
C PRO A 181 10.44 11.66 -3.87
N PHE A 182 10.32 11.49 -2.56
CA PHE A 182 10.23 12.59 -1.59
C PHE A 182 11.55 12.77 -0.86
N THR A 183 11.87 14.02 -0.55
CA THR A 183 13.05 14.37 0.25
C THR A 183 12.74 14.51 1.74
N ASP A 184 11.48 14.64 2.11
CA ASP A 184 11.01 14.97 3.46
C ASP A 184 10.25 13.84 4.16
N THR A 185 10.10 12.69 3.50
CA THR A 185 9.45 11.51 4.08
C THR A 185 9.98 10.20 3.49
N GLU A 186 9.99 9.15 4.32
CA GLU A 186 10.26 7.77 3.88
C GLU A 186 8.97 6.96 3.64
N HIS A 187 7.84 7.64 3.42
CA HIS A 187 6.56 6.95 3.23
C HIS A 187 6.61 6.08 1.97
N PRO A 188 6.31 4.76 2.07
CA PRO A 188 6.29 3.88 0.90
C PRO A 188 5.20 4.29 -0.08
N VAL A 189 5.58 4.53 -1.32
CA VAL A 189 4.65 4.94 -2.38
C VAL A 189 4.80 4.09 -3.63
N CYS A 190 3.76 4.13 -4.46
CA CYS A 190 3.72 3.54 -5.78
C CYS A 190 3.18 4.56 -6.78
N VAL A 191 3.44 4.33 -8.06
CA VAL A 191 2.71 4.98 -9.15
C VAL A 191 1.53 4.10 -9.53
N LEU A 192 0.32 4.63 -9.41
CA LEU A 192 -0.93 3.97 -9.75
C LEU A 192 -1.49 4.62 -11.02
N VAL A 193 -1.79 3.82 -12.02
CA VAL A 193 -2.34 4.28 -13.30
C VAL A 193 -3.72 3.69 -13.52
N PHE A 194 -4.69 4.57 -13.73
CA PHE A 194 -6.03 4.20 -14.15
C PHE A 194 -6.31 4.63 -15.59
N THR A 195 -7.05 3.79 -16.31
CA THR A 195 -7.53 4.05 -17.65
C THR A 195 -8.93 3.46 -17.86
N THR A 196 -9.71 4.04 -18.76
CA THR A 196 -10.92 3.40 -19.28
C THR A 196 -10.67 2.65 -20.59
N ASN A 197 -9.47 2.81 -21.18
CA ASN A 197 -9.11 2.23 -22.46
C ASN A 197 -8.15 1.04 -22.23
N ASN A 198 -8.70 -0.16 -22.26
CA ASN A 198 -7.96 -1.43 -22.13
C ASN A 198 -7.07 -1.53 -20.88
N PRO A 199 -7.67 -1.57 -19.68
CA PRO A 199 -6.92 -1.71 -18.43
C PRO A 199 -6.24 -3.09 -18.35
N GLU A 200 -4.91 -3.12 -18.19
CA GLU A 200 -4.12 -4.36 -18.19
C GLU A 200 -3.97 -4.98 -16.81
N GLY A 201 -4.03 -4.17 -15.76
CA GLY A 201 -3.81 -4.58 -14.37
C GLY A 201 -2.37 -4.98 -14.08
N SER A 202 -1.39 -4.46 -14.83
CA SER A 202 0.03 -4.81 -14.70
C SER A 202 0.62 -4.36 -13.37
N ILE A 203 1.43 -5.22 -12.74
CA ILE A 203 2.15 -4.91 -11.50
C ILE A 203 3.64 -4.89 -11.79
N TRP A 204 4.27 -3.82 -11.37
CA TRP A 204 5.71 -3.58 -11.53
C TRP A 204 6.37 -3.30 -10.19
N LYS A 205 7.64 -3.64 -10.08
CA LYS A 205 8.51 -3.22 -9.00
C LYS A 205 9.73 -2.55 -9.63
N ASN A 206 9.81 -1.23 -9.55
CA ASN A 206 10.68 -0.43 -10.40
C ASN A 206 10.49 -0.82 -11.89
N ASP A 207 11.51 -1.37 -12.54
CA ASP A 207 11.48 -1.80 -13.95
C ASP A 207 11.14 -3.28 -14.13
N GLU A 208 10.96 -4.03 -13.05
CA GLU A 208 10.64 -5.47 -13.10
C GLU A 208 9.12 -5.66 -13.20
N HIS A 209 8.65 -6.29 -14.28
CA HIS A 209 7.26 -6.70 -14.44
C HIS A 209 6.99 -7.99 -13.66
N LEU A 210 6.07 -7.93 -12.70
CA LEU A 210 5.74 -9.05 -11.81
C LEU A 210 4.55 -9.90 -12.29
N GLY A 211 3.86 -9.47 -13.33
CA GLY A 211 2.60 -10.07 -13.79
C GLY A 211 1.41 -9.13 -13.60
N THR A 212 0.19 -9.68 -13.65
CA THR A 212 -1.03 -8.89 -13.43
C THR A 212 -1.49 -8.98 -11.97
N TYR A 213 -2.24 -7.96 -11.54
CA TYR A 213 -2.86 -7.95 -10.21
C TYR A 213 -3.68 -9.23 -9.95
N ASP A 214 -4.44 -9.69 -10.96
CA ASP A 214 -5.30 -10.86 -10.84
C ASP A 214 -4.49 -12.15 -10.63
N GLN A 215 -3.40 -12.34 -11.38
CA GLN A 215 -2.50 -13.49 -11.20
C GLN A 215 -1.89 -13.52 -9.79
N LEU A 216 -1.38 -12.39 -9.31
CA LEU A 216 -0.82 -12.32 -7.97
C LEU A 216 -1.89 -12.48 -6.88
N GLN A 217 -3.10 -11.97 -7.12
CA GLN A 217 -4.23 -12.09 -6.20
C GLN A 217 -4.73 -13.53 -6.07
N GLU A 218 -4.67 -14.34 -7.12
CA GLU A 218 -5.00 -15.77 -7.03
C GLU A 218 -4.12 -16.49 -6.01
N VAL A 219 -2.81 -16.22 -6.03
CA VAL A 219 -1.87 -16.76 -5.03
C VAL A 219 -2.22 -16.28 -3.61
N HIS A 220 -2.53 -14.99 -3.48
CA HIS A 220 -2.95 -14.41 -2.20
C HIS A 220 -4.24 -15.04 -1.68
N ASN A 221 -5.24 -15.21 -2.55
CA ASN A 221 -6.55 -15.77 -2.22
C ASN A 221 -6.45 -17.24 -1.82
N ALA A 222 -5.58 -18.03 -2.43
CA ALA A 222 -5.34 -19.41 -2.04
C ALA A 222 -4.94 -19.54 -0.56
N ILE A 223 -4.23 -18.55 -0.02
CA ILE A 223 -3.87 -18.49 1.42
C ILE A 223 -5.01 -17.88 2.24
N THR A 224 -5.61 -16.78 1.77
CA THR A 224 -6.63 -16.04 2.54
C THR A 224 -7.97 -16.78 2.64
N ALA A 225 -8.30 -17.65 1.70
CA ALA A 225 -9.48 -18.52 1.75
C ALA A 225 -9.31 -19.72 2.71
N SER A 226 -8.08 -19.97 3.19
CA SER A 226 -7.79 -21.15 4.03
C SER A 226 -8.42 -21.04 5.42
N PRO A 227 -8.83 -22.18 6.03
CA PRO A 227 -9.40 -22.21 7.38
C PRO A 227 -8.44 -21.61 8.42
N THR A 228 -8.98 -20.90 9.40
CA THR A 228 -8.21 -20.30 10.51
C THR A 228 -8.36 -21.07 11.82
N SER A 229 -9.18 -22.09 11.84
CA SER A 229 -9.68 -22.75 13.06
C SER A 229 -9.06 -24.13 13.35
N ALA A 230 -8.10 -24.59 12.51
CA ALA A 230 -7.47 -25.90 12.71
C ALA A 230 -6.64 -25.95 14.02
N LEU A 231 -6.10 -24.83 14.46
CA LEU A 231 -5.36 -24.67 15.70
C LEU A 231 -5.75 -23.36 16.37
N ASN A 232 -6.04 -23.42 17.68
CA ASN A 232 -6.25 -22.21 18.46
C ASN A 232 -4.93 -21.50 18.72
N MET A 233 -4.86 -20.21 18.36
CA MET A 233 -3.66 -19.38 18.52
C MET A 233 -4.06 -18.04 19.14
N ARG A 234 -3.51 -17.71 20.30
CA ARG A 234 -3.69 -16.42 20.97
C ARG A 234 -2.44 -15.59 20.84
N PHE A 235 -2.49 -14.57 19.98
CA PHE A 235 -1.41 -13.59 19.80
C PHE A 235 -1.34 -12.64 21.00
N ASN A 236 -0.20 -11.98 21.17
CA ASN A 236 0.08 -11.06 22.27
C ASN A 236 -0.07 -11.74 23.64
N ALA A 237 0.42 -12.96 23.74
CA ALA A 237 0.43 -13.78 24.95
C ALA A 237 1.86 -13.91 25.49
N PRO A 238 2.28 -13.11 26.49
CA PRO A 238 3.65 -13.13 26.99
C PRO A 238 4.13 -14.51 27.46
N THR A 239 3.22 -15.37 27.88
CA THR A 239 3.50 -16.75 28.32
C THR A 239 3.58 -17.77 27.18
N GLY A 240 3.31 -17.34 25.94
CA GLY A 240 3.26 -18.22 24.76
C GLY A 240 4.58 -18.95 24.50
N SER A 241 4.46 -20.17 23.97
CA SER A 241 5.59 -21.06 23.59
C SER A 241 6.11 -20.82 22.18
N LEU A 242 5.37 -20.07 21.34
CA LEU A 242 5.72 -19.74 19.98
C LEU A 242 6.02 -18.24 19.87
N GLY A 243 7.17 -17.89 19.28
CA GLY A 243 7.55 -16.53 18.94
C GLY A 243 7.19 -16.20 17.50
N TYR A 244 6.85 -14.94 17.22
CA TYR A 244 6.59 -14.45 15.88
C TYR A 244 7.13 -13.05 15.67
N ARG A 245 7.96 -12.89 14.64
CA ARG A 245 8.41 -11.61 14.10
C ARG A 245 7.58 -11.28 12.88
N ALA A 246 6.73 -10.26 13.00
CA ALA A 246 5.79 -9.86 11.95
C ALA A 246 6.36 -8.84 10.95
N VAL A 247 7.48 -8.20 11.27
CA VAL A 247 8.13 -7.15 10.46
C VAL A 247 9.59 -7.51 10.21
N ASP A 248 10.04 -7.35 8.96
CA ASP A 248 11.45 -7.48 8.63
C ASP A 248 12.29 -6.48 9.44
N GLY A 249 13.41 -6.93 9.96
CA GLY A 249 14.39 -6.07 10.65
C GLY A 249 15.20 -5.26 9.67
N THR A 250 16.16 -4.50 10.19
CA THR A 250 17.06 -3.65 9.39
C THR A 250 18.31 -4.36 8.90
N LYS A 251 18.61 -5.57 9.42
CA LYS A 251 19.77 -6.36 9.03
C LYS A 251 19.54 -7.04 7.68
N SER A 252 20.53 -7.02 6.81
CA SER A 252 20.53 -7.67 5.49
C SER A 252 20.86 -9.15 5.49
N ASP A 253 21.40 -9.68 6.62
CA ASP A 253 21.81 -11.07 6.75
C ASP A 253 20.64 -12.09 6.84
N GLY A 254 19.39 -11.62 6.73
CA GLY A 254 18.18 -12.44 6.82
C GLY A 254 17.83 -12.90 8.24
N SER A 255 18.68 -12.66 9.25
CA SER A 255 18.45 -13.11 10.64
C SER A 255 17.17 -12.53 11.24
N MET A 256 16.78 -11.33 10.82
CA MET A 256 15.62 -10.59 11.30
C MET A 256 14.45 -10.55 10.31
N ARG A 257 14.30 -11.54 9.45
CA ARG A 257 13.14 -11.65 8.54
C ARG A 257 11.86 -12.03 9.29
N ILE A 258 10.73 -11.80 8.64
CA ILE A 258 9.41 -12.27 9.09
C ILE A 258 9.47 -13.79 9.26
N LYS A 259 9.23 -14.29 10.49
CA LYS A 259 9.27 -15.72 10.77
C LYS A 259 8.59 -16.08 12.08
N PHE A 260 8.21 -17.34 12.21
CA PHE A 260 7.95 -18.00 13.47
C PHE A 260 9.24 -18.62 14.01
N CYS A 261 9.35 -18.72 15.33
CA CYS A 261 10.44 -19.41 16.02
C CYS A 261 9.95 -19.95 17.37
N PRO A 262 10.67 -20.91 17.99
CA PRO A 262 10.46 -21.23 19.40
C PRO A 262 10.58 -19.95 20.25
N ALA A 263 9.79 -19.85 21.31
CA ALA A 263 9.73 -18.62 22.09
C ALA A 263 11.07 -18.21 22.71
N GLN A 264 11.94 -19.21 23.06
CA GLN A 264 13.27 -18.96 23.59
C GLN A 264 14.24 -18.36 22.56
N ASP A 265 13.96 -18.55 21.25
CA ASP A 265 14.80 -18.05 20.16
C ASP A 265 14.38 -16.64 19.68
N LEU A 266 13.29 -16.11 20.24
CA LEU A 266 12.83 -14.75 19.97
C LEU A 266 13.51 -13.77 20.94
N ASP A 267 14.52 -13.06 20.44
CA ASP A 267 15.22 -12.02 21.21
C ASP A 267 14.31 -10.78 21.37
N TYR A 268 13.40 -10.88 22.34
CA TYR A 268 12.47 -9.79 22.68
C TYR A 268 11.92 -9.95 24.10
N ASP A 269 11.94 -8.87 24.90
CA ASP A 269 11.42 -8.92 26.27
C ASP A 269 9.89 -9.14 26.28
N ARG A 270 9.47 -10.16 27.00
CA ARG A 270 8.05 -10.54 27.15
C ARG A 270 7.22 -9.44 27.83
N GLY A 271 7.83 -8.66 28.72
CA GLY A 271 7.20 -7.52 29.40
C GLY A 271 6.80 -6.37 28.46
N ASN A 272 7.42 -6.29 27.27
CA ASN A 272 7.10 -5.31 26.26
C ASN A 272 5.88 -5.68 25.36
N ILE A 273 5.33 -6.89 25.53
CA ILE A 273 4.16 -7.33 24.76
C ILE A 273 2.89 -6.67 25.31
N LYS A 274 2.23 -5.91 24.47
CA LYS A 274 0.95 -5.23 24.75
C LYS A 274 -0.15 -5.82 23.87
N VAL A 275 -1.39 -5.62 24.24
CA VAL A 275 -2.57 -5.99 23.43
C VAL A 275 -2.50 -5.39 22.01
N SER A 276 -1.88 -4.21 21.89
CA SER A 276 -1.69 -3.49 20.63
C SER A 276 -0.38 -3.84 19.89
N SER A 277 0.44 -4.77 20.39
CA SER A 277 1.70 -5.17 19.72
C SER A 277 1.42 -5.73 18.32
N ARG A 278 2.19 -5.30 17.32
CA ARG A 278 1.98 -5.67 15.91
C ARG A 278 3.25 -6.04 15.15
N HIS A 279 4.42 -5.92 15.78
CA HIS A 279 5.71 -6.15 15.12
C HIS A 279 6.38 -7.44 15.56
N ILE A 280 6.35 -7.70 16.86
CA ILE A 280 6.90 -8.90 17.50
C ILE A 280 5.88 -9.33 18.53
N THR A 281 5.67 -10.64 18.67
CA THR A 281 4.74 -11.18 19.66
C THR A 281 5.11 -12.60 20.07
N TYR A 282 4.62 -13.00 21.26
CA TYR A 282 4.51 -14.40 21.64
C TYR A 282 3.07 -14.89 21.41
N ILE A 283 2.95 -16.16 21.09
CA ILE A 283 1.69 -16.80 20.73
C ILE A 283 1.52 -18.03 21.62
N GLU A 284 0.36 -18.10 22.24
CA GLU A 284 -0.08 -19.31 22.96
C GLU A 284 -0.79 -20.25 21.99
N THR A 285 -0.46 -21.53 22.07
CA THR A 285 -1.02 -22.62 21.26
C THR A 285 -1.05 -23.89 22.10
N SER A 286 -1.90 -24.83 21.74
CA SER A 286 -2.02 -26.15 22.40
C SER A 286 -0.91 -27.14 22.02
N LEU A 287 -0.01 -26.78 21.07
CA LEU A 287 1.05 -27.66 20.62
C LEU A 287 2.17 -27.77 21.64
N SER A 288 2.63 -29.00 21.87
CA SER A 288 3.85 -29.26 22.65
C SER A 288 5.10 -28.75 21.91
N PRO A 289 6.24 -28.53 22.60
CA PRO A 289 7.49 -28.10 21.94
C PRO A 289 7.96 -29.03 20.82
N LYS A 290 7.71 -30.33 20.94
CA LYS A 290 8.05 -31.31 19.89
C LYS A 290 7.20 -31.18 18.64
N GLU A 291 5.93 -30.89 18.82
CA GLU A 291 4.99 -30.68 17.70
C GLU A 291 5.20 -29.31 17.04
N LEU A 292 5.63 -28.29 17.79
CA LEU A 292 5.89 -26.96 17.26
C LEU A 292 7.01 -26.91 16.22
N VAL A 293 8.12 -27.62 16.44
CA VAL A 293 9.30 -27.54 15.57
C VAL A 293 9.00 -27.83 14.10
N PRO A 294 8.37 -28.96 13.73
CA PRO A 294 8.08 -29.25 12.33
C PRO A 294 7.03 -28.28 11.73
N VAL A 295 6.09 -27.80 12.53
CA VAL A 295 5.10 -26.81 12.08
C VAL A 295 5.73 -25.44 11.83
N ILE A 296 6.64 -24.99 12.70
CA ILE A 296 7.42 -23.75 12.51
C ILE A 296 8.20 -23.80 11.19
N PHE A 297 8.92 -24.90 10.96
CA PHE A 297 9.68 -25.08 9.72
C PHE A 297 8.79 -24.96 8.48
N GLU A 298 7.69 -25.70 8.43
CA GLU A 298 6.75 -25.67 7.31
C GLU A 298 6.07 -24.31 7.17
N ALA A 299 5.71 -23.64 8.28
CA ALA A 299 5.12 -22.30 8.25
C ALA A 299 6.08 -21.26 7.65
N ASN A 300 7.35 -21.29 8.06
CA ASN A 300 8.35 -20.38 7.51
C ASN A 300 8.62 -20.66 6.02
N ARG A 301 8.69 -21.93 5.62
CA ARG A 301 8.79 -22.30 4.20
C ARG A 301 7.62 -21.75 3.38
N ARG A 302 6.39 -21.78 3.92
CA ARG A 302 5.19 -21.22 3.28
C ARG A 302 5.24 -19.70 3.20
N ILE A 303 5.74 -19.03 4.23
CA ILE A 303 5.94 -17.57 4.23
C ILE A 303 6.89 -17.19 3.10
N GLU A 304 8.05 -17.85 2.99
CA GLU A 304 9.02 -17.54 1.94
C GLU A 304 8.47 -17.86 0.54
N ALA A 305 7.78 -18.99 0.36
CA ALA A 305 7.16 -19.33 -0.91
C ALA A 305 6.09 -18.30 -1.32
N TYR A 306 5.27 -17.84 -0.39
CA TYR A 306 4.28 -16.80 -0.62
C TYR A 306 4.93 -15.46 -0.98
N ARG A 307 5.95 -15.05 -0.24
CA ARG A 307 6.69 -13.81 -0.49
C ARG A 307 7.31 -13.81 -1.89
N SER A 308 7.96 -14.92 -2.28
CA SER A 308 8.52 -15.10 -3.61
C SER A 308 7.45 -15.07 -4.70
N ALA A 309 6.34 -15.80 -4.53
CA ALA A 309 5.29 -15.90 -5.55
C ALA A 309 4.47 -14.61 -5.71
N THR A 310 4.40 -13.75 -4.70
CA THR A 310 3.70 -12.46 -4.74
C THR A 310 4.64 -11.26 -4.81
N SER A 311 5.96 -11.47 -4.80
CA SER A 311 6.98 -10.40 -4.71
C SER A 311 6.68 -9.39 -3.60
N ASP A 312 6.09 -9.85 -2.48
CA ASP A 312 5.66 -9.06 -1.32
C ASP A 312 4.55 -8.02 -1.60
N VAL A 313 3.91 -8.03 -2.76
CA VAL A 313 2.92 -7.03 -3.21
C VAL A 313 1.75 -6.86 -2.22
N PHE A 314 1.30 -7.93 -1.57
CA PHE A 314 0.20 -7.89 -0.60
C PHE A 314 0.66 -7.77 0.86
N LEU A 315 1.96 -7.69 1.12
CA LEU A 315 2.47 -7.37 2.44
C LEU A 315 2.46 -5.87 2.68
N THR A 316 2.11 -5.48 3.90
CA THR A 316 2.15 -4.04 4.25
C THR A 316 3.58 -3.54 4.16
N ALA A 317 3.82 -2.51 3.35
CA ALA A 317 5.08 -1.81 3.31
C ALA A 317 5.33 -1.12 4.66
N PHE A 318 6.55 -1.25 5.19
CA PHE A 318 6.95 -0.65 6.44
C PHE A 318 7.93 0.51 6.19
N MET A 319 7.85 1.56 7.00
CA MET A 319 8.76 2.71 6.88
C MET A 319 10.22 2.28 7.08
N GLY A 320 11.11 2.87 6.29
CA GLY A 320 12.52 2.55 6.27
C GLY A 320 12.86 1.26 5.51
N ASN A 321 14.12 1.14 5.13
CA ASN A 321 14.66 0.01 4.39
C ASN A 321 15.60 -0.84 5.27
N THR A 322 15.98 -1.99 4.79
CA THR A 322 17.12 -2.75 5.30
C THR A 322 18.41 -1.98 4.98
N LYS A 323 19.56 -2.41 5.51
CA LYS A 323 20.86 -1.75 5.26
C LYS A 323 21.31 -1.79 3.79
N ASP A 324 20.81 -2.75 3.03
CA ASP A 324 21.02 -2.95 1.59
C ASP A 324 19.92 -2.32 0.72
N GLY A 325 19.08 -1.45 1.31
CA GLY A 325 18.11 -0.65 0.57
C GLY A 325 16.78 -1.35 0.28
N VAL A 326 16.59 -2.61 0.67
CA VAL A 326 15.34 -3.34 0.42
C VAL A 326 14.23 -2.87 1.34
N ARG A 327 13.04 -2.64 0.79
CA ARG A 327 11.86 -2.24 1.54
C ARG A 327 11.44 -3.29 2.57
N ARG A 328 11.37 -2.90 3.84
CA ARG A 328 10.89 -3.75 4.92
C ARG A 328 9.40 -4.01 4.76
N ARG A 329 8.98 -5.24 5.03
CA ARG A 329 7.58 -5.69 4.92
C ARG A 329 7.04 -6.14 6.28
N ARG A 330 5.72 -6.14 6.37
CA ARG A 330 4.99 -6.67 7.51
C ARG A 330 3.95 -7.69 7.04
N LEU A 331 4.00 -8.88 7.63
CA LEU A 331 2.96 -9.90 7.52
C LEU A 331 2.05 -9.79 8.75
N ASP A 332 0.79 -9.43 8.56
CA ASP A 332 -0.14 -9.25 9.66
C ASP A 332 -0.50 -10.56 10.38
N TYR A 333 -1.06 -10.44 11.59
CA TYR A 333 -1.37 -11.62 12.41
C TYR A 333 -2.48 -12.50 11.83
N LYS A 334 -3.37 -11.95 11.01
CA LYS A 334 -4.44 -12.70 10.37
C LYS A 334 -3.88 -13.63 9.30
N LEU A 335 -3.02 -13.11 8.43
CA LEU A 335 -2.37 -13.89 7.39
C LEU A 335 -1.35 -14.88 7.99
N ALA A 336 -0.59 -14.46 9.00
CA ALA A 336 0.34 -15.32 9.74
C ALA A 336 -0.38 -16.52 10.38
N ARG A 337 -1.52 -16.29 11.02
CA ARG A 337 -2.38 -17.36 11.58
C ARG A 337 -2.80 -18.37 10.51
N ARG A 338 -3.21 -17.89 9.34
CA ARG A 338 -3.62 -18.77 8.23
C ARG A 338 -2.47 -19.66 7.75
N MET A 339 -1.30 -19.05 7.53
CA MET A 339 -0.11 -19.79 7.09
C MET A 339 0.33 -20.84 8.11
N PHE A 340 0.27 -20.51 9.40
CA PHE A 340 0.61 -21.47 10.47
C PHE A 340 -0.41 -22.62 10.54
N ASN A 341 -1.71 -22.32 10.42
CA ASN A 341 -2.75 -23.36 10.38
C ASN A 341 -2.58 -24.28 9.16
N LEU A 342 -2.27 -23.75 7.98
CA LEU A 342 -1.99 -24.55 6.79
C LEU A 342 -0.78 -25.48 7.00
N ALA A 343 0.27 -24.98 7.65
CA ALA A 343 1.45 -25.76 7.99
C ALA A 343 1.09 -26.89 8.96
N TYR A 344 0.33 -26.59 10.01
CA TYR A 344 -0.14 -27.57 10.98
C TYR A 344 -0.96 -28.68 10.31
N MET A 345 -1.93 -28.33 9.47
CA MET A 345 -2.74 -29.32 8.75
C MET A 345 -1.89 -30.20 7.82
N ALA A 346 -0.91 -29.61 7.12
CA ALA A 346 -0.01 -30.35 6.25
C ALA A 346 0.84 -31.39 7.02
N ILE A 347 1.39 -31.01 8.18
CA ILE A 347 2.16 -31.92 9.04
C ILE A 347 1.27 -33.03 9.60
N LYS A 348 0.08 -32.69 10.11
CA LYS A 348 -0.87 -33.68 10.65
C LYS A 348 -1.30 -34.71 9.60
N ASN A 349 -1.59 -34.25 8.38
CA ASN A 349 -2.00 -35.15 7.28
C ASN A 349 -0.86 -36.09 6.83
N ARG A 350 0.42 -35.64 6.91
CA ARG A 350 1.58 -36.53 6.64
C ARG A 350 1.72 -37.60 7.73
N SER A 351 1.58 -37.24 9.00
CA SER A 351 1.65 -38.19 10.11
C SER A 351 0.57 -39.24 10.02
N ASN A 352 -0.67 -38.88 9.65
CA ASN A 352 -1.78 -39.81 9.51
C ASN A 352 -1.66 -40.76 8.29
N ARG A 353 -0.79 -40.49 7.32
CA ARG A 353 -0.55 -41.38 6.17
C ARG A 353 0.59 -42.37 6.42
N LEU A 354 1.32 -42.21 7.49
CA LEU A 354 2.44 -43.08 7.88
C LEU A 354 2.03 -44.12 8.95
N HIS A 355 0.80 -44.02 9.43
CA HIS A 355 0.11 -44.99 10.29
C HIS A 355 -1.06 -45.64 9.53
#